data_81c075a59cb4dae887c1441b27091407
#
_entry.id   81c075a59cb4dae887c1441b27091407
#
_cell.length_a   1.000
_cell.length_b   1.000
_cell.length_c   1.000
_cell.angle_alpha   90.00
_cell.angle_beta   90.00
_cell.angle_gamma   90.00
#
_symmetry.space_group_name_H-M   'P 1'
#
loop_
_entity.id
_entity.type
_entity.pdbx_description
1 polymer ?
#
loop_
_entity_poly.entity_id
_entity_poly.type
_entity_poly.pdbx_seq_one_letter_code
_entity_poly.pdbx_strand_id
1 'polypeptide(L)'
;MPMAQTIDLDIRGQICPSCLLLTLKELNRHASAIRGGATEIVVTTDDRQATATIPSTADRMGFRTEVSRLDGGYRIRIFGTG
;
A
#
# COMPACT_ATOMS: atom_id res chain seq x y z
N MET A 1 4.33 20.01 -14.54
CA MET A 1 4.58 19.75 -13.12
C MET A 1 4.23 18.34 -12.77
N PRO A 2 5.19 17.54 -12.41
CA PRO A 2 4.88 16.17 -12.03
C PRO A 2 4.14 16.16 -10.70
N MET A 3 2.95 15.69 -10.75
CA MET A 3 2.15 15.49 -9.55
C MET A 3 2.37 14.08 -9.07
N ALA A 4 2.41 13.89 -7.77
CA ALA A 4 2.47 12.55 -7.22
C ALA A 4 1.24 11.79 -7.70
N GLN A 5 1.48 10.64 -8.31
CA GLN A 5 0.41 9.79 -8.79
C GLN A 5 -0.05 8.88 -7.68
N THR A 6 -1.35 8.83 -7.44
CA THR A 6 -1.93 7.94 -6.44
C THR A 6 -2.56 6.76 -7.14
N ILE A 7 -2.16 5.57 -6.73
CA ILE A 7 -2.72 4.33 -7.26
C ILE A 7 -3.63 3.74 -6.19
N ASP A 8 -4.91 3.66 -6.49
CA ASP A 8 -5.89 3.07 -5.58
C ASP A 8 -5.98 1.57 -5.84
N LEU A 9 -5.78 0.79 -4.79
CA LEU A 9 -5.83 -0.65 -4.85
C LEU A 9 -6.92 -1.13 -3.88
N ASP A 10 -8.04 -1.54 -4.43
CA ASP A 10 -9.16 -2.03 -3.64
C ASP A 10 -9.08 -3.55 -3.56
N ILE A 11 -8.71 -4.04 -2.39
CA ILE A 11 -8.59 -5.47 -2.14
C ILE A 11 -9.57 -5.96 -1.09
N ARG A 12 -10.68 -5.23 -0.92
CA ARG A 12 -11.74 -5.66 -0.01
C ARG A 12 -12.29 -6.99 -0.51
N GLY A 13 -12.58 -7.88 0.41
CA GLY A 13 -13.02 -9.23 0.06
C GLY A 13 -11.89 -10.22 -0.16
N GLN A 14 -10.64 -9.74 -0.23
CA GLN A 14 -9.48 -10.61 -0.33
C GLN A 14 -8.94 -10.91 1.06
N ILE A 15 -8.51 -12.14 1.25
CA ILE A 15 -7.95 -12.59 2.54
C ILE A 15 -6.47 -12.85 2.34
N CYS A 16 -5.65 -12.46 3.34
CA CYS A 16 -4.24 -12.80 3.34
C CYS A 16 -4.05 -14.33 3.24
N PRO A 17 -3.07 -14.78 2.44
CA PRO A 17 -1.97 -14.00 1.84
C PRO A 17 -2.27 -13.37 0.48
N SER A 18 -3.45 -13.58 -0.09
CA SER A 18 -3.77 -13.05 -1.42
C SER A 18 -3.68 -11.53 -1.49
N CYS A 19 -4.22 -10.83 -0.48
CA CYS A 19 -4.17 -9.37 -0.46
C CYS A 19 -2.72 -8.87 -0.38
N LEU A 20 -1.88 -9.55 0.38
CA LEU A 20 -0.48 -9.20 0.50
C LEU A 20 0.26 -9.40 -0.82
N LEU A 21 0.00 -10.51 -1.49
CA LEU A 21 0.63 -10.81 -2.78
C LEU A 21 0.27 -9.78 -3.84
N LEU A 22 -0.99 -9.36 -3.89
CA LEU A 22 -1.43 -8.34 -4.83
C LEU A 22 -0.75 -7.00 -4.53
N THR A 23 -0.67 -6.64 -3.27
CA THR A 23 -0.01 -5.41 -2.85
C THR A 23 1.48 -5.44 -3.18
N LEU A 24 2.14 -6.56 -2.90
CA LEU A 24 3.57 -6.72 -3.22
C LEU A 24 3.84 -6.58 -4.71
N LYS A 25 2.97 -7.15 -5.52
CA LYS A 25 3.10 -7.06 -6.98
C LYS A 25 3.08 -5.61 -7.43
N GLU A 26 2.15 -4.82 -6.91
CA GLU A 26 2.06 -3.41 -7.25
C GLU A 26 3.24 -2.62 -6.69
N LEU A 27 3.69 -2.94 -5.49
CA LEU A 27 4.86 -2.28 -4.89
C LEU A 27 6.11 -2.52 -5.74
N ASN A 28 6.33 -3.75 -6.18
CA ASN A 28 7.48 -4.07 -7.02
C ASN A 28 7.39 -3.39 -8.37
N ARG A 29 6.20 -3.34 -8.94
CA ARG A 29 5.95 -2.74 -10.23
C ARG A 29 6.25 -1.24 -10.24
N HIS A 30 5.94 -0.56 -9.15
CA HIS A 30 6.10 0.89 -9.05
C HIS A 30 7.17 1.30 -8.04
N ALA A 31 8.06 0.39 -7.69
CA ALA A 31 9.03 0.64 -6.62
C ALA A 31 9.88 1.88 -6.85
N SER A 32 10.42 2.06 -8.05
CA SER A 32 11.23 3.24 -8.37
C SER A 32 10.46 4.54 -8.21
N ALA A 33 9.23 4.57 -8.72
CA ALA A 33 8.40 5.76 -8.66
C ALA A 33 8.01 6.07 -7.22
N ILE A 34 7.73 5.04 -6.42
CA ILE A 34 7.37 5.23 -5.01
C ILE A 34 8.57 5.77 -4.23
N ARG A 35 9.75 5.20 -4.46
CA ARG A 35 10.97 5.65 -3.78
C ARG A 35 11.35 7.08 -4.13
N GLY A 36 11.07 7.47 -5.36
CA GLY A 36 11.33 8.83 -5.82
C GLY A 36 10.29 9.84 -5.36
N GLY A 37 9.24 9.39 -4.70
CA GLY A 37 8.18 10.27 -4.25
C GLY A 37 7.18 10.66 -5.32
N ALA A 38 7.30 10.08 -6.53
CA ALA A 38 6.41 10.42 -7.64
C ALA A 38 5.08 9.64 -7.60
N THR A 39 5.05 8.55 -6.86
CA THR A 39 3.86 7.69 -6.80
C THR A 39 3.63 7.23 -5.37
N GLU A 40 2.36 7.11 -5.01
CA GLU A 40 1.99 6.47 -3.75
C GLU A 40 0.89 5.47 -4.03
N ILE A 41 0.83 4.41 -3.23
CA ILE A 41 -0.20 3.39 -3.36
C ILE A 41 -1.10 3.45 -2.15
N VAL A 42 -2.40 3.52 -2.40
CA VAL A 42 -3.41 3.50 -1.35
C VAL A 42 -4.15 2.19 -1.45
N VAL A 43 -4.02 1.37 -0.44
CA VAL A 43 -4.65 0.05 -0.39
C VAL A 43 -5.88 0.15 0.51
N THR A 44 -7.02 -0.26 -0.01
CA THR A 44 -8.25 -0.34 0.77
C THR A 44 -8.56 -1.81 1.02
N THR A 45 -8.67 -2.19 2.27
CA THR A 45 -8.90 -3.58 2.66
C THR A 45 -9.89 -3.63 3.82
N ASP A 46 -10.59 -4.74 3.94
CA ASP A 46 -11.42 -5.03 5.09
C ASP A 46 -10.79 -6.09 6.00
N ASP A 47 -9.59 -6.54 5.66
CA ASP A 47 -8.87 -7.53 6.46
C ASP A 47 -7.98 -6.83 7.47
N ARG A 48 -8.30 -7.01 8.76
CA ARG A 48 -7.53 -6.44 9.84
C ARG A 48 -6.07 -6.90 9.82
N GLN A 49 -5.83 -8.13 9.43
CA GLN A 49 -4.48 -8.69 9.38
C GLN A 49 -3.59 -7.95 8.38
N ALA A 50 -4.18 -7.45 7.30
CA ALA A 50 -3.45 -6.69 6.30
C ALA A 50 -2.89 -5.38 6.87
N THR A 51 -3.52 -4.81 7.89
CA THR A 51 -3.05 -3.57 8.50
C THR A 51 -1.72 -3.74 9.23
N ALA A 52 -1.35 -4.96 9.55
CA ALA A 52 -0.04 -5.26 10.16
C ALA A 52 0.93 -5.81 9.12
N THR A 53 0.44 -6.69 8.24
CA THR A 53 1.27 -7.40 7.29
C THR A 53 1.79 -6.49 6.17
N ILE A 54 0.92 -5.66 5.61
CA ILE A 54 1.29 -4.79 4.51
C ILE A 54 2.29 -3.71 4.95
N PRO A 55 2.06 -2.97 6.05
CA PRO A 55 3.04 -2.00 6.52
C PRO A 55 4.39 -2.63 6.85
N SER A 56 4.39 -3.80 7.48
CA SER A 56 5.62 -4.50 7.82
C SER A 56 6.44 -4.85 6.57
N THR A 57 5.77 -5.34 5.54
CA THR A 57 6.41 -5.70 4.29
C THR A 57 6.93 -4.47 3.55
N ALA A 58 6.13 -3.41 3.50
CA ALA A 58 6.53 -2.18 2.85
C ALA A 58 7.72 -1.54 3.56
N ASP A 59 7.75 -1.61 4.87
CA ASP A 59 8.86 -1.09 5.66
C ASP A 59 10.17 -1.81 5.31
N ARG A 60 10.11 -3.12 5.15
CA ARG A 60 11.27 -3.91 4.73
C ARG A 60 11.77 -3.52 3.35
N MET A 61 10.88 -3.04 2.50
CA MET A 61 11.23 -2.59 1.17
C MET A 61 11.74 -1.14 1.14
N GLY A 62 11.76 -0.49 2.29
CA GLY A 62 12.24 0.88 2.40
C GLY A 62 11.16 1.93 2.16
N PHE A 63 9.90 1.54 2.21
CA PHE A 63 8.78 2.46 2.06
C PHE A 63 8.21 2.86 3.42
N ARG A 64 7.45 3.94 3.43
CA ARG A 64 6.70 4.36 4.61
C ARG A 64 5.22 4.06 4.40
N THR A 65 4.53 3.85 5.50
CA THR A 65 3.11 3.53 5.47
C THR A 65 2.34 4.31 6.50
N GLU A 66 1.08 4.61 6.17
CA GLU A 66 0.12 5.15 7.11
C GLU A 66 -1.13 4.30 7.04
N VAL A 67 -1.65 3.92 8.19
CA VAL A 67 -2.87 3.14 8.27
C VAL A 67 -3.97 4.01 8.84
N SER A 68 -5.08 4.09 8.12
CA SER A 68 -6.26 4.83 8.54
C SER A 68 -7.44 3.88 8.63
N ARG A 69 -8.32 4.14 9.58
CA ARG A 69 -9.52 3.35 9.74
C ARG A 69 -10.65 3.98 8.95
N LEU A 70 -11.37 3.15 8.20
CA LEU A 70 -12.53 3.57 7.43
C LEU A 70 -13.78 2.87 7.94
N ASP A 71 -14.94 3.37 7.53
CA ASP A 71 -16.20 2.67 7.76
C ASP A 71 -16.16 1.35 7.00
N GLY A 72 -16.16 0.25 7.75
CA GLY A 72 -16.16 -1.09 7.16
C GLY A 72 -14.82 -1.56 6.63
N GLY A 73 -13.71 -0.87 6.98
CA GLY A 73 -12.42 -1.31 6.49
C GLY A 73 -11.27 -0.46 6.95
N TYR A 74 -10.16 -0.58 6.22
CA TYR A 74 -8.92 0.13 6.53
C TYR A 74 -8.30 0.65 5.25
N ARG A 75 -7.60 1.76 5.35
CA ARG A 75 -6.83 2.32 4.24
C ARG A 75 -5.36 2.32 4.63
N ILE A 76 -4.53 1.76 3.78
CA ILE A 76 -3.09 1.71 3.99
C ILE A 76 -2.44 2.50 2.87
N ARG A 77 -1.78 3.58 3.23
CA ARG A 77 -1.10 4.43 2.28
C ARG A 77 0.38 4.10 2.31
N ILE A 78 0.95 3.80 1.15
CA ILE A 78 2.36 3.43 1.01
C ILE A 78 3.04 4.47 0.14
N PHE A 79 4.08 5.08 0.67
CA PHE A 79 4.79 6.15 -0.03
C PHE A 79 6.28 6.06 0.26
N GLY A 80 7.06 6.77 -0.54
CA GLY A 80 8.49 6.79 -0.38
C GLY A 80 8.94 7.92 0.53
N THR A 81 10.18 7.81 0.98
CA THR A 81 10.80 8.82 1.85
C THR A 81 11.59 9.85 1.04
N GLY A 82 11.72 9.59 -0.21
CA GLY A 82 12.57 10.34 -1.09
C GLY A 82 12.27 11.69 -1.46
#